data_502eb6afea3588df4bc7ba7d6b7add83
#
_entry.id   502eb6afea3588df4bc7ba7d6b7add83
#
_cell.length_a   1.000
_cell.length_b   1.000
_cell.length_c   1.000
_cell.angle_alpha   90.00
_cell.angle_beta   90.00
_cell.angle_gamma   90.00
#
_symmetry.space_group_name_H-M   'P 1'
#
loop_
_entity.id
_entity.type
_entity.pdbx_description
1 polymer ?
#
loop_
_entity_poly.entity_id
_entity_poly.type
_entity_poly.pdbx_seq_one_letter_code
_entity_poly.pdbx_strand_id
1 'polypeptide(L)'
;MTTEPAASKCCAIDLDGWRPDLAYWLWNDVTARPLRAVFQDLATRLTGLVDRPSDVTLVIAVNFAEAVMRRDASVQYSTTRGSGRVGGRTMPREDSRIDVLIDGNCLVDVDRDGRMIPKSAGVELIRRTIQHEAQHVVMSQRGSGFESYGRDKVSGLIDVHMFDFASVVLDEHRAEWGAISLSTQEDPSVSAVADVLSALGAQLAVVDAAYQRSRDVHTLMEDTLVACQPFWVSMAYWAAQYRSPQSISPPPYEILQMPLWKRYVGDSWTALSDAFCRVPVADLSTDPEVLHEAALVMAAALRSSLLVVGFRYVEDGAGSAFYIDRYDFIA
;
A
#
# COMPACT_ATOMS: atom_id res chain seq x y z
N MET A 1 -29.84 15.57 -34.47
CA MET A 1 -29.56 14.83 -33.24
C MET A 1 -28.22 14.08 -33.45
N THR A 2 -27.14 14.66 -33.00
CA THR A 2 -25.85 14.00 -32.98
C THR A 2 -25.82 13.06 -31.77
N THR A 3 -25.90 11.76 -32.03
CA THR A 3 -25.65 10.75 -31.00
C THR A 3 -24.22 10.94 -30.49
N GLU A 4 -24.05 11.40 -29.27
CA GLU A 4 -22.77 11.31 -28.58
C GLU A 4 -22.25 9.87 -28.68
N PRO A 5 -20.94 9.65 -29.02
CA PRO A 5 -20.40 8.31 -29.01
C PRO A 5 -20.58 7.75 -27.59
N ALA A 6 -21.14 6.56 -27.49
CA ALA A 6 -21.25 5.86 -26.21
C ALA A 6 -19.88 5.87 -25.53
N ALA A 7 -19.79 6.51 -24.36
CA ALA A 7 -18.56 6.54 -23.59
C ALA A 7 -18.00 5.13 -23.46
N SER A 8 -16.71 4.97 -23.69
CA SER A 8 -16.02 3.67 -23.58
C SER A 8 -16.32 3.11 -22.19
N LYS A 9 -16.95 1.93 -22.13
CA LYS A 9 -17.22 1.22 -20.86
C LYS A 9 -15.99 0.54 -20.29
N CYS A 10 -14.81 0.80 -20.83
CA CYS A 10 -13.54 0.14 -20.46
C CYS A 10 -12.55 1.17 -19.95
N CYS A 11 -11.69 0.76 -19.01
CA CYS A 11 -10.54 1.53 -18.60
C CYS A 11 -9.60 1.78 -19.80
N ALA A 12 -9.07 3.00 -19.89
CA ALA A 12 -8.04 3.32 -20.87
C ALA A 12 -6.70 2.66 -20.49
N ILE A 13 -5.83 2.42 -21.48
CA ILE A 13 -4.44 1.99 -21.26
C ILE A 13 -3.52 3.13 -21.68
N ASP A 14 -2.60 3.51 -20.81
CA ASP A 14 -1.50 4.45 -21.08
C ASP A 14 -0.15 3.73 -20.92
N LEU A 15 0.79 4.00 -21.82
CA LEU A 15 2.13 3.43 -21.86
C LEU A 15 3.15 4.50 -21.45
N ASP A 16 3.34 4.67 -20.15
CA ASP A 16 4.17 5.73 -19.60
C ASP A 16 5.67 5.40 -19.68
N GLY A 17 6.43 6.27 -20.36
CA GLY A 17 7.87 6.12 -20.56
C GLY A 17 8.27 5.07 -21.60
N TRP A 18 7.32 4.48 -22.32
CA TRP A 18 7.62 3.61 -23.45
C TRP A 18 8.12 4.42 -24.65
N ARG A 19 9.12 3.90 -25.34
CA ARG A 19 9.58 4.51 -26.59
C ARG A 19 8.46 4.46 -27.63
N PRO A 20 8.25 5.52 -28.43
CA PRO A 20 7.15 5.57 -29.41
C PRO A 20 7.14 4.42 -30.42
N ASP A 21 8.34 3.94 -30.86
CA ASP A 21 8.46 2.80 -31.75
C ASP A 21 8.02 1.48 -31.11
N LEU A 22 8.29 1.27 -29.82
CA LEU A 22 7.84 0.10 -29.05
C LEU A 22 6.33 0.17 -28.77
N ALA A 23 5.80 1.35 -28.45
CA ALA A 23 4.36 1.53 -28.29
C ALA A 23 3.63 1.26 -29.61
N TYR A 24 4.17 1.76 -30.75
CA TYR A 24 3.62 1.48 -32.07
C TYR A 24 3.68 -0.02 -32.39
N TRP A 25 4.83 -0.70 -32.17
CA TRP A 25 5.00 -2.13 -32.35
C TRP A 25 3.98 -2.93 -31.50
N LEU A 26 3.82 -2.58 -30.24
CA LEU A 26 2.90 -3.27 -29.33
C LEU A 26 1.48 -3.32 -29.90
N TRP A 27 1.01 -2.21 -30.47
CA TRP A 27 -0.38 -2.11 -30.93
C TRP A 27 -0.60 -2.61 -32.37
N ASN A 28 0.43 -2.58 -33.21
CA ASN A 28 0.29 -2.80 -34.66
C ASN A 28 0.96 -4.08 -35.18
N ASP A 29 1.98 -4.61 -34.49
CA ASP A 29 2.70 -5.80 -34.95
C ASP A 29 2.05 -7.09 -34.47
N VAL A 30 2.03 -8.11 -35.32
CA VAL A 30 1.48 -9.44 -35.01
C VAL A 30 2.36 -10.15 -33.97
N THR A 31 3.65 -9.91 -33.94
CA THR A 31 4.58 -10.53 -32.98
C THR A 31 4.38 -10.03 -31.56
N ALA A 32 3.81 -8.83 -31.38
CA ALA A 32 3.45 -8.26 -30.08
C ALA A 32 2.15 -8.80 -29.50
N ARG A 33 1.40 -9.64 -30.26
CA ARG A 33 0.08 -10.13 -29.83
C ARG A 33 0.06 -10.76 -28.44
N PRO A 34 1.04 -11.58 -28.00
CA PRO A 34 1.03 -12.16 -26.66
C PRO A 34 1.11 -11.10 -25.57
N LEU A 35 1.99 -10.09 -25.70
CA LEU A 35 2.16 -9.01 -24.73
C LEU A 35 0.95 -8.07 -24.71
N ARG A 36 0.45 -7.70 -25.89
CA ARG A 36 -0.78 -6.92 -26.04
C ARG A 36 -1.98 -7.60 -25.36
N ALA A 37 -2.11 -8.91 -25.51
CA ALA A 37 -3.19 -9.69 -24.87
C ALA A 37 -3.11 -9.61 -23.34
N VAL A 38 -1.91 -9.63 -22.76
CA VAL A 38 -1.71 -9.41 -21.30
C VAL A 38 -2.19 -8.03 -20.91
N PHE A 39 -1.79 -6.96 -21.59
CA PHE A 39 -2.19 -5.59 -21.25
C PHE A 39 -3.71 -5.40 -21.36
N GLN A 40 -4.32 -5.98 -22.37
CA GLN A 40 -5.78 -5.96 -22.54
C GLN A 40 -6.51 -6.78 -21.46
N ASP A 41 -5.97 -7.93 -21.05
CA ASP A 41 -6.51 -8.73 -19.94
C ASP A 41 -6.47 -7.93 -18.63
N LEU A 42 -5.36 -7.26 -18.33
CA LEU A 42 -5.21 -6.43 -17.13
C LEU A 42 -6.23 -5.27 -17.10
N ALA A 43 -6.39 -4.56 -18.23
CA ALA A 43 -7.38 -3.49 -18.34
C ALA A 43 -8.82 -4.01 -18.24
N THR A 44 -9.10 -5.17 -18.82
CA THR A 44 -10.42 -5.82 -18.72
C THR A 44 -10.74 -6.21 -17.28
N ARG A 45 -9.76 -6.75 -16.55
CA ARG A 45 -9.90 -7.07 -15.11
C ARG A 45 -10.18 -5.82 -14.30
N LEU A 46 -9.37 -4.77 -14.46
CA LEU A 46 -9.59 -3.50 -13.78
C LEU A 46 -10.98 -2.93 -14.08
N THR A 47 -11.40 -2.96 -15.35
CA THR A 47 -12.75 -2.54 -15.79
C THR A 47 -13.87 -3.28 -15.05
N GLY A 48 -13.71 -4.58 -14.82
CA GLY A 48 -14.71 -5.41 -14.13
C GLY A 48 -14.76 -5.22 -12.61
N LEU A 49 -13.75 -4.55 -12.03
CA LEU A 49 -13.62 -4.39 -10.59
C LEU A 49 -14.02 -3.01 -10.07
N VAL A 50 -14.14 -1.99 -10.94
CA VAL A 50 -14.38 -0.60 -10.55
C VAL A 50 -15.78 -0.12 -10.95
N ASP A 51 -16.34 0.84 -10.22
CA ASP A 51 -17.71 1.34 -10.44
C ASP A 51 -17.83 2.18 -11.73
N ARG A 52 -16.84 3.04 -12.00
CA ARG A 52 -16.80 3.95 -13.15
C ARG A 52 -15.50 3.76 -13.95
N PRO A 53 -15.44 2.71 -14.80
CA PRO A 53 -14.21 2.39 -15.53
C PRO A 53 -13.78 3.46 -16.55
N SER A 54 -14.73 4.30 -17.06
CA SER A 54 -14.41 5.43 -17.94
C SER A 54 -13.51 6.50 -17.30
N ASP A 55 -13.54 6.58 -15.98
CA ASP A 55 -12.77 7.55 -15.20
C ASP A 55 -11.40 7.02 -14.78
N VAL A 56 -11.07 5.76 -15.18
CA VAL A 56 -9.86 5.05 -14.75
C VAL A 56 -8.94 4.81 -15.93
N THR A 57 -7.65 5.09 -15.75
CA THR A 57 -6.59 4.76 -16.68
C THR A 57 -5.62 3.76 -16.06
N LEU A 58 -5.43 2.60 -16.71
CA LEU A 58 -4.34 1.68 -16.41
C LEU A 58 -3.06 2.20 -17.02
N VAL A 59 -2.10 2.61 -16.20
CA VAL A 59 -0.81 3.14 -16.62
C VAL A 59 0.25 2.07 -16.46
N ILE A 60 0.84 1.63 -17.56
CA ILE A 60 1.92 0.64 -17.58
C ILE A 60 3.24 1.39 -17.73
N ALA A 61 3.99 1.55 -16.66
CA ALA A 61 5.16 2.41 -16.59
C ALA A 61 6.47 1.61 -16.75
N VAL A 62 7.36 2.08 -17.64
CA VAL A 62 8.74 1.52 -17.75
C VAL A 62 9.59 1.96 -16.55
N ASN A 63 9.47 3.21 -16.12
CA ASN A 63 10.08 3.70 -14.90
C ASN A 63 8.97 4.06 -13.91
N PHE A 64 8.59 3.09 -13.10
CA PHE A 64 7.47 3.21 -12.18
C PHE A 64 7.65 4.36 -11.17
N ALA A 65 8.84 4.50 -10.58
CA ALA A 65 9.12 5.57 -9.62
C ALA A 65 8.99 6.96 -10.26
N GLU A 66 9.56 7.16 -11.45
CA GLU A 66 9.42 8.44 -12.17
C GLU A 66 7.97 8.72 -12.59
N ALA A 67 7.23 7.69 -12.99
CA ALA A 67 5.83 7.83 -13.35
C ALA A 67 4.97 8.32 -12.17
N VAL A 68 5.26 7.84 -10.96
CA VAL A 68 4.64 8.32 -9.72
C VAL A 68 5.04 9.78 -9.45
N MET A 69 6.35 10.10 -9.46
CA MET A 69 6.84 11.46 -9.18
C MET A 69 6.37 12.50 -10.20
N ARG A 70 6.12 12.12 -11.46
CA ARG A 70 5.52 13.04 -12.45
C ARG A 70 4.08 13.42 -12.13
N ARG A 71 3.35 12.55 -11.45
CA ARG A 71 1.94 12.76 -11.05
C ARG A 71 1.81 13.43 -9.70
N ASP A 72 2.80 13.25 -8.85
CA ASP A 72 2.89 13.90 -7.54
C ASP A 72 4.35 14.33 -7.30
N ALA A 73 4.65 15.59 -7.64
CA ALA A 73 5.99 16.16 -7.51
C ALA A 73 6.37 16.45 -6.04
N SER A 74 5.43 16.36 -5.11
CA SER A 74 5.69 16.58 -3.67
C SER A 74 6.37 15.38 -3.01
N VAL A 75 6.35 14.20 -3.67
CA VAL A 75 6.83 12.93 -3.09
C VAL A 75 8.14 12.50 -3.72
N GLN A 76 9.17 12.31 -2.90
CA GLN A 76 10.30 11.45 -3.28
C GLN A 76 9.85 9.98 -3.18
N TYR A 77 9.72 9.31 -4.31
CA TYR A 77 9.17 7.97 -4.36
C TYR A 77 10.24 6.91 -4.58
N SER A 78 10.25 5.89 -3.71
CA SER A 78 11.05 4.67 -3.88
C SER A 78 10.11 3.47 -4.06
N THR A 79 10.50 2.57 -4.95
CA THR A 79 9.81 1.28 -5.13
C THR A 79 10.14 0.27 -4.04
N THR A 80 11.22 0.46 -3.29
CA THR A 80 11.62 -0.41 -2.19
C THR A 80 11.00 0.09 -0.89
N ARG A 81 10.23 -0.75 -0.21
CA ARG A 81 9.62 -0.45 1.08
C ARG A 81 9.81 -1.63 2.04
N GLY A 82 10.60 -1.42 3.07
CA GLY A 82 10.96 -2.49 3.99
C GLY A 82 11.65 -3.64 3.23
N SER A 83 11.14 -4.86 3.39
CA SER A 83 11.60 -6.06 2.66
C SER A 83 10.96 -6.24 1.28
N GLY A 84 9.97 -5.41 0.92
CA GLY A 84 9.17 -5.55 -0.29
C GLY A 84 9.46 -4.54 -1.38
N ARG A 85 8.87 -4.79 -2.55
CA ARG A 85 8.85 -3.87 -3.67
C ARG A 85 7.40 -3.52 -4.04
N VAL A 86 7.11 -2.23 -4.17
CA VAL A 86 5.81 -1.76 -4.63
C VAL A 86 5.73 -1.91 -6.14
N GLY A 87 4.73 -2.63 -6.63
CA GLY A 87 4.50 -2.87 -8.05
C GLY A 87 3.26 -2.18 -8.62
N GLY A 88 2.45 -1.52 -7.76
CA GLY A 88 1.26 -0.76 -8.13
C GLY A 88 1.04 0.46 -7.27
N ARG A 89 0.26 1.42 -7.77
CA ARG A 89 -0.21 2.59 -7.03
C ARG A 89 -1.43 3.23 -7.68
N THR A 90 -2.46 3.46 -6.90
CA THR A 90 -3.62 4.26 -7.31
C THR A 90 -3.37 5.74 -7.00
N MET A 91 -3.62 6.61 -7.98
CA MET A 91 -3.40 8.06 -7.88
C MET A 91 -4.61 8.83 -8.41
N PRO A 92 -5.36 9.53 -7.55
CA PRO A 92 -6.39 10.46 -7.99
C PRO A 92 -5.76 11.62 -8.78
N ARG A 93 -6.49 12.13 -9.77
CA ARG A 93 -6.12 13.29 -10.59
C ARG A 93 -7.02 14.47 -10.27
N GLU A 94 -6.54 15.69 -10.57
CA GLU A 94 -7.32 16.93 -10.36
C GLU A 94 -8.64 16.96 -11.15
N ASP A 95 -8.72 16.24 -12.29
CA ASP A 95 -9.89 16.15 -13.14
C ASP A 95 -10.89 15.04 -12.70
N SER A 96 -10.80 14.56 -11.48
CA SER A 96 -11.59 13.47 -10.90
C SER A 96 -11.38 12.11 -11.55
N ARG A 97 -10.42 11.97 -12.47
CA ARG A 97 -9.95 10.69 -12.99
C ARG A 97 -8.98 10.04 -12.03
N ILE A 98 -8.75 8.75 -12.24
CA ILE A 98 -7.85 7.96 -11.40
C ILE A 98 -6.88 7.19 -12.29
N ASP A 99 -5.60 7.34 -12.04
CA ASP A 99 -4.55 6.55 -12.66
C ASP A 99 -4.22 5.36 -11.75
N VAL A 100 -4.26 4.14 -12.29
CA VAL A 100 -3.74 2.93 -11.66
C VAL A 100 -2.42 2.60 -12.34
N LEU A 101 -1.32 2.92 -11.66
CA LEU A 101 0.03 2.70 -12.15
C LEU A 101 0.50 1.30 -11.81
N ILE A 102 1.15 0.63 -12.76
CA ILE A 102 1.84 -0.66 -12.53
C ILE A 102 3.26 -0.64 -13.09
N ASP A 103 4.17 -1.40 -12.48
CA ASP A 103 5.54 -1.54 -12.97
C ASP A 103 5.57 -2.47 -14.20
N GLY A 104 5.72 -1.88 -15.37
CA GLY A 104 5.79 -2.59 -16.65
C GLY A 104 6.97 -3.57 -16.75
N ASN A 105 8.06 -3.33 -16.01
CA ASN A 105 9.20 -4.25 -15.99
C ASN A 105 8.88 -5.61 -15.36
N CYS A 106 7.82 -5.66 -14.52
CA CYS A 106 7.34 -6.93 -13.99
C CYS A 106 6.65 -7.78 -15.07
N LEU A 107 6.10 -7.17 -16.12
CA LEU A 107 5.30 -7.82 -17.15
C LEU A 107 6.10 -8.37 -18.34
N VAL A 108 7.31 -7.85 -18.54
CA VAL A 108 8.08 -8.07 -19.77
C VAL A 108 9.39 -8.81 -19.47
N ASP A 109 9.67 -9.79 -20.29
CA ASP A 109 10.98 -10.45 -20.38
C ASP A 109 11.48 -10.38 -21.84
N VAL A 110 12.72 -10.79 -22.07
CA VAL A 110 13.32 -10.84 -23.42
C VAL A 110 13.73 -12.28 -23.72
N ASP A 111 13.23 -12.83 -24.83
CA ASP A 111 13.59 -14.15 -25.26
C ASP A 111 15.02 -14.23 -25.83
N ARG A 112 15.44 -15.44 -26.25
CA ARG A 112 16.79 -15.69 -26.82
C ARG A 112 17.05 -14.94 -28.12
N ASP A 113 16.00 -14.54 -28.81
CA ASP A 113 16.07 -13.80 -30.09
C ASP A 113 15.98 -12.27 -29.86
N GLY A 114 15.98 -11.81 -28.60
CA GLY A 114 15.87 -10.40 -28.24
C GLY A 114 14.45 -9.83 -28.34
N ARG A 115 13.41 -10.68 -28.41
CA ARG A 115 12.03 -10.24 -28.53
C ARG A 115 11.40 -10.10 -27.15
N MET A 116 10.60 -9.04 -26.96
CA MET A 116 9.82 -8.89 -25.74
C MET A 116 8.68 -9.89 -25.67
N ILE A 117 8.61 -10.60 -24.55
CA ILE A 117 7.60 -11.62 -24.25
C ILE A 117 6.99 -11.39 -22.88
N PRO A 118 5.76 -11.87 -22.61
CA PRO A 118 5.19 -11.83 -21.27
C PRO A 118 6.00 -12.64 -20.27
N LYS A 119 6.28 -12.07 -19.11
CA LYS A 119 6.90 -12.73 -17.96
C LYS A 119 5.81 -13.34 -17.07
N SER A 120 5.56 -14.64 -17.19
CA SER A 120 4.41 -15.30 -16.58
C SER A 120 4.27 -15.05 -15.07
N ALA A 121 5.34 -15.20 -14.29
CA ALA A 121 5.31 -14.93 -12.85
C ALA A 121 4.99 -13.47 -12.53
N GLY A 122 5.50 -12.52 -13.33
CA GLY A 122 5.20 -11.10 -13.19
C GLY A 122 3.76 -10.76 -13.55
N VAL A 123 3.21 -11.42 -14.57
CA VAL A 123 1.79 -11.24 -14.95
C VAL A 123 0.86 -11.64 -13.80
N GLU A 124 1.11 -12.78 -13.13
CA GLU A 124 0.30 -13.18 -11.97
C GLU A 124 0.45 -12.21 -10.80
N LEU A 125 1.67 -11.75 -10.51
CA LEU A 125 1.90 -10.72 -9.50
C LEU A 125 1.11 -9.44 -9.81
N ILE A 126 1.17 -8.94 -11.04
CA ILE A 126 0.47 -7.71 -11.43
C ILE A 126 -1.06 -7.91 -11.48
N ARG A 127 -1.56 -9.09 -11.82
CA ARG A 127 -2.99 -9.39 -11.71
C ARG A 127 -3.50 -9.22 -10.29
N ARG A 128 -2.75 -9.70 -9.32
CA ARG A 128 -3.06 -9.51 -7.89
C ARG A 128 -2.94 -8.05 -7.49
N THR A 129 -1.87 -7.37 -7.91
CA THR A 129 -1.70 -5.94 -7.66
C THR A 129 -2.89 -5.14 -8.18
N ILE A 130 -3.39 -5.44 -9.39
CA ILE A 130 -4.59 -4.78 -9.95
C ILE A 130 -5.84 -5.04 -9.10
N GLN A 131 -6.01 -6.23 -8.53
CA GLN A 131 -7.13 -6.50 -7.62
C GLN A 131 -7.07 -5.62 -6.38
N HIS A 132 -5.88 -5.43 -5.81
CA HIS A 132 -5.65 -4.55 -4.66
C HIS A 132 -5.86 -3.07 -5.03
N GLU A 133 -5.22 -2.59 -6.09
CA GLU A 133 -5.35 -1.20 -6.54
C GLU A 133 -6.80 -0.84 -6.96
N ALA A 134 -7.54 -1.80 -7.53
CA ALA A 134 -8.94 -1.61 -7.85
C ALA A 134 -9.80 -1.31 -6.60
N GLN A 135 -9.43 -1.85 -5.43
CA GLN A 135 -10.14 -1.54 -4.19
C GLN A 135 -9.90 -0.08 -3.76
N HIS A 136 -8.70 0.46 -3.93
CA HIS A 136 -8.46 1.90 -3.72
C HIS A 136 -9.27 2.76 -4.69
N VAL A 137 -9.40 2.34 -5.96
CA VAL A 137 -10.27 3.03 -6.93
C VAL A 137 -11.72 3.02 -6.47
N VAL A 138 -12.25 1.86 -6.05
CA VAL A 138 -13.62 1.71 -5.56
C VAL A 138 -13.87 2.60 -4.34
N MET A 139 -12.97 2.60 -3.37
CA MET A 139 -13.05 3.47 -2.19
C MET A 139 -13.07 4.94 -2.59
N SER A 140 -12.19 5.37 -3.49
CA SER A 140 -12.16 6.74 -4.01
C SER A 140 -13.45 7.10 -4.74
N GLN A 141 -13.95 6.24 -5.64
CA GLN A 141 -15.17 6.47 -6.40
C GLN A 141 -16.43 6.55 -5.54
N ARG A 142 -16.42 5.91 -4.38
CA ARG A 142 -17.51 5.90 -3.39
C ARG A 142 -17.34 6.94 -2.29
N GLY A 143 -16.30 7.74 -2.32
CA GLY A 143 -16.02 8.75 -1.29
C GLY A 143 -15.77 8.14 0.09
N SER A 144 -15.13 6.97 0.13
CA SER A 144 -14.78 6.26 1.37
C SER A 144 -13.29 5.87 1.46
N GLY A 145 -12.44 6.51 0.65
CA GLY A 145 -10.99 6.35 0.68
C GLY A 145 -10.31 7.28 1.70
N PHE A 146 -9.00 7.40 1.59
CA PHE A 146 -8.13 8.13 2.51
C PHE A 146 -8.64 9.53 2.91
N GLU A 147 -9.14 10.32 1.95
CA GLU A 147 -9.67 11.68 2.18
C GLU A 147 -10.90 11.70 3.11
N SER A 148 -11.59 10.56 3.26
CA SER A 148 -12.85 10.47 3.99
C SER A 148 -12.68 10.19 5.48
N TYR A 149 -11.44 9.99 5.97
CA TYR A 149 -11.19 9.72 7.38
C TYR A 149 -11.33 10.98 8.28
N GLY A 150 -11.41 12.18 7.70
CA GLY A 150 -11.68 13.40 8.45
C GLY A 150 -10.46 13.90 9.25
N ARG A 151 -9.30 13.94 8.62
CA ARG A 151 -8.05 14.45 9.20
C ARG A 151 -8.17 15.85 9.77
N ASP A 152 -8.98 16.70 9.16
CA ASP A 152 -9.26 18.07 9.57
C ASP A 152 -9.92 18.21 10.95
N LYS A 153 -10.51 17.12 11.45
CA LYS A 153 -11.10 17.04 12.80
C LYS A 153 -10.08 16.74 13.90
N VAL A 154 -8.85 16.37 13.54
CA VAL A 154 -7.80 15.99 14.48
C VAL A 154 -6.88 17.18 14.76
N SER A 155 -6.56 17.42 16.03
CA SER A 155 -5.67 18.46 16.48
C SER A 155 -4.59 17.89 17.41
N GLY A 156 -3.46 18.59 17.48
CA GLY A 156 -2.27 18.11 18.19
C GLY A 156 -1.29 17.41 17.24
N LEU A 157 0.00 17.68 17.41
CA LEU A 157 1.04 17.22 16.49
C LEU A 157 1.11 15.69 16.44
N ILE A 158 1.09 15.06 17.62
CA ILE A 158 1.18 13.59 17.75
C ILE A 158 -0.05 12.93 17.16
N ASP A 159 -1.23 13.43 17.53
CA ASP A 159 -2.49 12.84 17.11
C ASP A 159 -2.66 12.94 15.59
N VAL A 160 -2.27 14.05 15.00
CA VAL A 160 -2.28 14.26 13.54
C VAL A 160 -1.33 13.26 12.85
N HIS A 161 -0.07 13.14 13.32
CA HIS A 161 0.87 12.18 12.72
C HIS A 161 0.37 10.73 12.83
N MET A 162 -0.08 10.34 14.02
CA MET A 162 -0.58 8.98 14.22
C MET A 162 -1.84 8.71 13.41
N PHE A 163 -2.72 9.69 13.27
CA PHE A 163 -3.94 9.60 12.48
C PHE A 163 -3.64 9.46 10.98
N ASP A 164 -2.67 10.20 10.46
CA ASP A 164 -2.25 10.11 9.05
C ASP A 164 -1.75 8.68 8.75
N PHE A 165 -0.89 8.09 9.58
CA PHE A 165 -0.46 6.71 9.42
C PHE A 165 -1.60 5.71 9.62
N ALA A 166 -2.47 5.94 10.59
CA ALA A 166 -3.62 5.08 10.84
C ALA A 166 -4.57 5.01 9.64
N SER A 167 -4.84 6.15 9.01
CA SER A 167 -5.70 6.24 7.82
C SER A 167 -5.10 5.45 6.64
N VAL A 168 -3.78 5.60 6.40
CA VAL A 168 -3.08 4.81 5.37
C VAL A 168 -3.15 3.32 5.68
N VAL A 169 -2.85 2.91 6.91
CA VAL A 169 -2.83 1.49 7.31
C VAL A 169 -4.22 0.84 7.23
N LEU A 170 -5.27 1.58 7.59
CA LEU A 170 -6.65 1.11 7.45
C LEU A 170 -7.09 1.02 5.99
N ASP A 171 -6.71 1.96 5.16
CA ASP A 171 -7.03 1.97 3.73
C ASP A 171 -6.38 0.78 3.02
N GLU A 172 -5.11 0.50 3.32
CA GLU A 172 -4.37 -0.67 2.85
C GLU A 172 -5.01 -1.99 3.33
N HIS A 173 -5.45 -2.05 4.59
CA HIS A 173 -6.16 -3.21 5.12
C HIS A 173 -7.47 -3.48 4.37
N ARG A 174 -8.27 -2.43 4.13
CA ARG A 174 -9.54 -2.53 3.40
C ARG A 174 -9.32 -2.99 1.97
N ALA A 175 -8.31 -2.44 1.29
CA ALA A 175 -7.96 -2.80 -0.07
C ALA A 175 -7.50 -4.26 -0.16
N GLU A 176 -6.61 -4.69 0.71
CA GLU A 176 -6.12 -6.08 0.71
C GLU A 176 -7.25 -7.06 1.05
N TRP A 177 -8.09 -6.77 2.04
CA TRP A 177 -9.22 -7.62 2.37
C TRP A 177 -10.21 -7.78 1.21
N GLY A 178 -10.51 -6.68 0.49
CA GLY A 178 -11.32 -6.72 -0.74
C GLY A 178 -10.66 -7.57 -1.83
N ALA A 179 -9.34 -7.42 -2.03
CA ALA A 179 -8.60 -8.17 -3.03
C ALA A 179 -8.53 -9.68 -2.73
N ILE A 180 -8.34 -10.09 -1.48
CA ILE A 180 -8.30 -11.49 -1.06
C ILE A 180 -9.62 -12.20 -1.36
N SER A 181 -10.75 -11.53 -1.20
CA SER A 181 -12.06 -12.11 -1.50
C SER A 181 -12.23 -12.51 -2.97
N LEU A 182 -11.38 -11.97 -3.86
CA LEU A 182 -11.40 -12.17 -5.31
C LEU A 182 -10.39 -13.22 -5.81
N SER A 183 -9.49 -13.71 -4.93
CA SER A 183 -8.43 -14.63 -5.30
C SER A 183 -8.18 -15.65 -4.18
N THR A 184 -7.68 -16.84 -4.57
CA THR A 184 -7.11 -17.78 -3.60
C THR A 184 -5.70 -17.33 -3.26
N GLN A 185 -5.51 -16.84 -2.05
CA GLN A 185 -4.20 -16.48 -1.55
C GLN A 185 -3.69 -17.50 -0.54
N GLU A 186 -2.40 -17.79 -0.59
CA GLU A 186 -1.71 -18.54 0.46
C GLU A 186 -1.41 -17.62 1.65
N ASP A 187 -1.49 -18.17 2.85
CA ASP A 187 -1.06 -17.47 4.07
C ASP A 187 0.40 -17.01 3.95
N PRO A 188 0.78 -15.87 4.57
CA PRO A 188 2.15 -15.43 4.55
C PRO A 188 3.05 -16.51 5.15
N SER A 189 4.11 -16.84 4.44
CA SER A 189 5.10 -17.78 4.96
C SER A 189 5.81 -17.20 6.19
N VAL A 190 6.25 -18.06 7.08
CA VAL A 190 7.07 -17.68 8.24
C VAL A 190 8.30 -16.86 7.82
N SER A 191 8.92 -17.21 6.68
CA SER A 191 10.06 -16.47 6.13
C SER A 191 9.69 -15.05 5.70
N ALA A 192 8.55 -14.84 5.05
CA ALA A 192 8.10 -13.50 4.65
C ALA A 192 7.85 -12.59 5.86
N VAL A 193 7.29 -13.14 6.94
CA VAL A 193 7.12 -12.41 8.20
C VAL A 193 8.48 -12.07 8.82
N ALA A 194 9.42 -13.03 8.83
CA ALA A 194 10.77 -12.80 9.34
C ALA A 194 11.50 -11.71 8.56
N ASP A 195 11.39 -11.69 7.24
CA ASP A 195 12.03 -10.69 6.37
C ASP A 195 11.53 -9.28 6.68
N VAL A 196 10.21 -9.09 6.87
CA VAL A 196 9.62 -7.79 7.23
C VAL A 196 10.14 -7.32 8.59
N LEU A 197 10.15 -8.19 9.60
CA LEU A 197 10.59 -7.83 10.94
C LEU A 197 12.11 -7.58 11.01
N SER A 198 12.91 -8.32 10.25
CA SER A 198 14.35 -8.10 10.12
C SER A 198 14.64 -6.76 9.42
N ALA A 199 13.89 -6.45 8.35
CA ALA A 199 14.03 -5.17 7.66
C ALA A 199 13.68 -3.98 8.59
N LEU A 200 12.62 -4.09 9.40
CA LEU A 200 12.31 -3.10 10.42
C LEU A 200 13.48 -2.90 11.39
N GLY A 201 14.01 -3.99 11.97
CA GLY A 201 15.13 -3.92 12.90
C GLY A 201 16.36 -3.24 12.29
N ALA A 202 16.71 -3.60 11.04
CA ALA A 202 17.82 -3.00 10.32
C ALA A 202 17.61 -1.49 10.06
N GLN A 203 16.41 -1.08 9.68
CA GLN A 203 16.08 0.33 9.45
C GLN A 203 16.15 1.14 10.76
N LEU A 204 15.61 0.61 11.85
CA LEU A 204 15.67 1.27 13.16
C LEU A 204 17.10 1.41 13.68
N ALA A 205 17.97 0.44 13.43
CA ALA A 205 19.39 0.54 13.76
C ALA A 205 20.09 1.67 12.97
N VAL A 206 19.71 1.87 11.70
CA VAL A 206 20.20 3.00 10.88
C VAL A 206 19.70 4.33 11.43
N VAL A 207 18.43 4.43 11.81
CA VAL A 207 17.81 5.63 12.40
C VAL A 207 18.51 5.98 13.72
N ASP A 208 18.70 5.02 14.62
CA ASP A 208 19.44 5.24 15.88
C ASP A 208 20.86 5.72 15.62
N ALA A 209 21.61 5.07 14.73
CA ALA A 209 22.96 5.47 14.37
C ALA A 209 23.03 6.90 13.76
N ALA A 210 22.01 7.32 13.01
CA ALA A 210 21.90 8.67 12.49
C ALA A 210 21.65 9.67 13.61
N TYR A 211 20.73 9.37 14.53
CA TYR A 211 20.44 10.18 15.70
C TYR A 211 21.66 10.33 16.64
N GLN A 212 22.42 9.26 16.88
CA GLN A 212 23.63 9.32 17.71
C GLN A 212 24.64 10.35 17.18
N ARG A 213 24.65 10.62 15.88
CA ARG A 213 25.52 11.61 15.23
C ARG A 213 24.91 13.02 15.22
N SER A 214 23.62 13.13 14.86
CA SER A 214 22.97 14.45 14.67
C SER A 214 22.42 15.05 15.95
N ARG A 215 21.95 14.23 16.88
CA ARG A 215 21.17 14.60 18.06
C ARG A 215 19.90 15.41 17.74
N ASP A 216 19.43 15.31 16.51
CA ASP A 216 18.20 15.96 16.06
C ASP A 216 17.00 15.03 16.33
N VAL A 217 16.20 15.43 17.34
CA VAL A 217 15.02 14.67 17.79
C VAL A 217 13.89 14.73 16.77
N HIS A 218 13.76 15.81 16.00
CA HIS A 218 12.72 15.93 14.97
C HIS A 218 12.98 14.94 13.83
N THR A 219 14.21 14.94 13.31
CA THR A 219 14.64 13.96 12.31
C THR A 219 14.52 12.50 12.84
N LEU A 220 14.89 12.26 14.11
CA LEU A 220 14.71 10.94 14.73
C LEU A 220 13.25 10.49 14.68
N MET A 221 12.32 11.35 15.05
CA MET A 221 10.89 11.05 15.04
C MET A 221 10.40 10.73 13.62
N GLU A 222 10.68 11.61 12.67
CA GLU A 222 10.26 11.43 11.26
C GLU A 222 10.82 10.14 10.67
N ASP A 223 12.12 9.91 10.80
CA ASP A 223 12.79 8.72 10.28
C ASP A 223 12.27 7.43 10.94
N THR A 224 11.95 7.46 12.24
CA THR A 224 11.35 6.32 12.93
C THR A 224 9.96 6.00 12.39
N LEU A 225 9.10 7.01 12.23
CA LEU A 225 7.75 6.82 11.69
C LEU A 225 7.80 6.30 10.26
N VAL A 226 8.67 6.84 9.42
CA VAL A 226 8.90 6.37 8.05
C VAL A 226 9.41 4.93 8.04
N ALA A 227 10.32 4.54 8.95
CA ALA A 227 10.81 3.17 9.07
C ALA A 227 9.72 2.19 9.52
N CYS A 228 8.79 2.62 10.39
CA CYS A 228 7.68 1.80 10.87
C CYS A 228 6.55 1.66 9.85
N GLN A 229 6.36 2.59 8.93
CA GLN A 229 5.23 2.56 7.99
C GLN A 229 5.15 1.25 7.17
N PRO A 230 6.21 0.74 6.51
CA PRO A 230 6.14 -0.52 5.77
C PRO A 230 5.79 -1.73 6.65
N PHE A 231 6.25 -1.72 7.89
CA PHE A 231 5.90 -2.74 8.88
C PHE A 231 4.40 -2.68 9.24
N TRP A 232 3.84 -1.52 9.53
CA TRP A 232 2.41 -1.37 9.84
C TRP A 232 1.52 -1.75 8.65
N VAL A 233 1.92 -1.40 7.42
CA VAL A 233 1.23 -1.84 6.20
C VAL A 233 1.29 -3.36 6.05
N SER A 234 2.42 -4.00 6.38
CA SER A 234 2.52 -5.46 6.39
C SER A 234 1.60 -6.10 7.44
N MET A 235 1.45 -5.46 8.62
CA MET A 235 0.46 -5.89 9.62
C MET A 235 -0.97 -5.79 9.07
N ALA A 236 -1.28 -4.74 8.31
CA ALA A 236 -2.58 -4.56 7.67
C ALA A 236 -2.89 -5.69 6.68
N TYR A 237 -1.91 -6.08 5.86
CA TYR A 237 -2.03 -7.20 4.91
C TYR A 237 -2.20 -8.54 5.63
N TRP A 238 -1.42 -8.81 6.67
CA TRP A 238 -1.57 -10.05 7.45
C TRP A 238 -2.91 -10.10 8.18
N ALA A 239 -3.34 -8.98 8.77
CA ALA A 239 -4.65 -8.89 9.38
C ALA A 239 -5.79 -9.19 8.38
N ALA A 240 -5.68 -8.70 7.13
CA ALA A 240 -6.64 -8.97 6.08
C ALA A 240 -6.72 -10.46 5.72
N GLN A 241 -5.58 -11.17 5.70
CA GLN A 241 -5.51 -12.60 5.41
C GLN A 241 -6.15 -13.47 6.49
N TYR A 242 -6.02 -13.08 7.75
CA TYR A 242 -6.61 -13.83 8.88
C TYR A 242 -8.02 -13.34 9.25
N ARG A 243 -8.60 -12.43 8.44
CA ARG A 243 -9.87 -11.80 8.73
C ARG A 243 -11.06 -12.66 8.33
N SER A 244 -12.02 -12.81 9.26
CA SER A 244 -13.41 -13.15 9.01
C SER A 244 -14.28 -11.88 9.12
N PRO A 245 -15.56 -11.91 8.74
CA PRO A 245 -16.43 -10.72 8.83
C PRO A 245 -16.48 -10.06 10.22
N GLN A 246 -16.24 -10.81 11.29
CA GLN A 246 -16.44 -10.35 12.67
C GLN A 246 -15.17 -10.37 13.52
N SER A 247 -14.09 -10.97 13.05
CA SER A 247 -12.88 -11.15 13.84
C SER A 247 -11.65 -11.36 12.95
N ILE A 248 -10.48 -11.15 13.52
CA ILE A 248 -9.20 -11.53 12.93
C ILE A 248 -8.63 -12.66 13.76
N SER A 249 -8.40 -13.82 13.11
CA SER A 249 -7.77 -14.95 13.79
C SER A 249 -6.31 -14.61 14.14
N PRO A 250 -5.77 -15.14 15.24
CA PRO A 250 -4.36 -14.96 15.55
C PRO A 250 -3.49 -15.60 14.44
N PRO A 251 -2.29 -15.05 14.19
CA PRO A 251 -1.33 -15.69 13.30
C PRO A 251 -1.00 -17.12 13.73
N PRO A 252 -0.50 -17.96 12.80
CA PRO A 252 -0.05 -19.32 13.11
C PRO A 252 0.94 -19.36 14.28
N TYR A 253 0.91 -20.45 15.02
CA TYR A 253 1.73 -20.63 16.24
C TYR A 253 3.23 -20.39 15.98
N GLU A 254 3.74 -20.83 14.83
CA GLU A 254 5.12 -20.67 14.42
C GLU A 254 5.53 -19.19 14.35
N ILE A 255 4.66 -18.33 13.83
CA ILE A 255 4.87 -16.88 13.77
C ILE A 255 4.87 -16.29 15.18
N LEU A 256 3.89 -16.67 16.03
CA LEU A 256 3.80 -16.18 17.40
C LEU A 256 5.02 -16.56 18.26
N GLN A 257 5.71 -17.66 17.94
CA GLN A 257 6.93 -18.08 18.64
C GLN A 257 8.21 -17.41 18.15
N MET A 258 8.19 -16.72 17.01
CA MET A 258 9.38 -16.05 16.48
C MET A 258 9.91 -14.98 17.46
N PRO A 259 11.24 -14.95 17.74
CA PRO A 259 11.81 -13.91 18.60
C PRO A 259 11.55 -12.49 18.11
N LEU A 260 11.62 -12.26 16.76
CA LEU A 260 11.34 -10.96 16.16
C LEU A 260 9.87 -10.56 16.30
N TRP A 261 8.93 -11.52 16.19
CA TRP A 261 7.51 -11.26 16.45
C TRP A 261 7.28 -10.77 17.89
N LYS A 262 7.79 -11.52 18.87
CA LYS A 262 7.69 -11.16 20.30
C LYS A 262 8.34 -9.80 20.58
N ARG A 263 9.37 -9.45 19.82
CA ARG A 263 10.12 -8.21 19.99
C ARG A 263 9.43 -6.99 19.42
N TYR A 264 8.88 -7.08 18.20
CA TYR A 264 8.39 -5.94 17.43
C TYR A 264 6.87 -5.87 17.31
N VAL A 265 6.17 -6.98 17.49
CA VAL A 265 4.71 -7.07 17.44
C VAL A 265 4.13 -7.34 18.83
N GLY A 266 4.48 -8.48 19.43
CA GLY A 266 4.12 -8.83 20.79
C GLY A 266 2.66 -8.55 21.12
N ASP A 267 2.45 -7.85 22.24
CA ASP A 267 1.11 -7.51 22.73
C ASP A 267 0.37 -6.46 21.90
N SER A 268 1.06 -5.75 20.99
CA SER A 268 0.42 -4.75 20.12
C SER A 268 -0.51 -5.39 19.08
N TRP A 269 -0.33 -6.67 18.73
CA TRP A 269 -1.16 -7.36 17.75
C TRP A 269 -2.65 -7.33 18.10
N THR A 270 -3.01 -7.54 19.37
CA THR A 270 -4.41 -7.51 19.80
C THR A 270 -5.05 -6.14 19.54
N ALA A 271 -4.38 -5.05 19.92
CA ALA A 271 -4.89 -3.71 19.68
C ALA A 271 -4.99 -3.36 18.19
N LEU A 272 -4.01 -3.79 17.38
CA LEU A 272 -4.02 -3.60 15.94
C LEU A 272 -5.17 -4.39 15.28
N SER A 273 -5.33 -5.67 15.63
CA SER A 273 -6.39 -6.52 15.08
C SER A 273 -7.79 -6.02 15.44
N ASP A 274 -7.99 -5.55 16.67
CA ASP A 274 -9.25 -4.95 17.12
C ASP A 274 -9.57 -3.67 16.33
N ALA A 275 -8.56 -2.84 16.05
CA ALA A 275 -8.73 -1.65 15.24
C ALA A 275 -9.06 -1.99 13.78
N PHE A 276 -8.39 -2.97 13.18
CA PHE A 276 -8.71 -3.45 11.83
C PHE A 276 -10.15 -3.98 11.73
N CYS A 277 -10.67 -4.63 12.77
CA CYS A 277 -12.05 -5.14 12.78
C CYS A 277 -13.12 -4.03 12.68
N ARG A 278 -12.78 -2.77 12.94
CA ARG A 278 -13.73 -1.66 12.94
C ARG A 278 -14.07 -1.12 11.55
N VAL A 279 -13.24 -1.38 10.56
CA VAL A 279 -13.49 -0.92 9.20
C VAL A 279 -14.17 -2.00 8.34
N PRO A 280 -15.12 -1.62 7.46
CA PRO A 280 -15.68 -2.54 6.49
C PRO A 280 -14.71 -2.79 5.34
N VAL A 281 -14.99 -3.82 4.54
CA VAL A 281 -14.30 -4.06 3.26
C VAL A 281 -14.47 -2.88 2.29
N ALA A 282 -13.54 -2.73 1.36
CA ALA A 282 -13.46 -1.58 0.47
C ALA A 282 -14.71 -1.36 -0.41
N ASP A 283 -15.37 -2.44 -0.81
CA ASP A 283 -16.55 -2.41 -1.69
C ASP A 283 -17.85 -2.01 -0.98
N LEU A 284 -17.84 -1.79 0.34
CA LEU A 284 -18.99 -1.29 1.09
C LEU A 284 -18.90 0.24 1.25
N SER A 285 -19.98 0.91 0.87
CA SER A 285 -20.17 2.33 1.19
C SER A 285 -20.12 2.52 2.70
N THR A 286 -19.28 3.44 3.18
CA THR A 286 -19.00 3.59 4.59
C THR A 286 -19.25 5.03 5.02
N ASP A 287 -19.93 5.19 6.16
CA ASP A 287 -20.09 6.49 6.81
C ASP A 287 -18.71 7.06 7.20
N PRO A 288 -18.36 8.29 6.82
CA PRO A 288 -17.12 8.94 7.24
C PRO A 288 -16.90 8.97 8.76
N GLU A 289 -17.93 9.06 9.57
CA GLU A 289 -17.80 9.00 11.04
C GLU A 289 -17.28 7.64 11.51
N VAL A 290 -17.73 6.54 10.91
CA VAL A 290 -17.23 5.19 11.21
C VAL A 290 -15.74 5.07 10.85
N LEU A 291 -15.33 5.65 9.71
CA LEU A 291 -13.92 5.69 9.29
C LEU A 291 -13.08 6.54 10.25
N HIS A 292 -13.60 7.70 10.64
CA HIS A 292 -12.92 8.60 11.58
C HIS A 292 -12.68 7.93 12.94
N GLU A 293 -13.72 7.35 13.54
CA GLU A 293 -13.59 6.62 14.80
C GLU A 293 -12.62 5.43 14.71
N ALA A 294 -12.66 4.68 13.61
CA ALA A 294 -11.73 3.59 13.38
C ALA A 294 -10.28 4.09 13.28
N ALA A 295 -10.05 5.23 12.61
CA ALA A 295 -8.72 5.83 12.50
C ALA A 295 -8.19 6.33 13.84
N LEU A 296 -9.03 6.90 14.70
CA LEU A 296 -8.64 7.28 16.07
C LEU A 296 -8.21 6.05 16.89
N VAL A 297 -8.96 4.95 16.80
CA VAL A 297 -8.60 3.71 17.49
C VAL A 297 -7.31 3.11 16.93
N MET A 298 -7.13 3.12 15.61
CA MET A 298 -5.90 2.66 14.98
C MET A 298 -4.71 3.55 15.35
N ALA A 299 -4.87 4.88 15.39
CA ALA A 299 -3.83 5.81 15.82
C ALA A 299 -3.32 5.49 17.24
N ALA A 300 -4.24 5.19 18.17
CA ALA A 300 -3.89 4.73 19.51
C ALA A 300 -3.15 3.38 19.50
N ALA A 301 -3.57 2.43 18.65
CA ALA A 301 -2.91 1.14 18.49
C ALA A 301 -1.50 1.28 17.90
N LEU A 302 -1.31 2.14 16.90
CA LEU A 302 0.02 2.44 16.31
C LEU A 302 0.94 3.11 17.33
N ARG A 303 0.42 4.02 18.14
CA ARG A 303 1.19 4.64 19.24
C ARG A 303 1.62 3.59 20.27
N SER A 304 0.77 2.63 20.61
CA SER A 304 1.12 1.50 21.45
C SER A 304 2.15 0.58 20.80
N SER A 305 2.06 0.36 19.48
CA SER A 305 3.04 -0.39 18.69
C SER A 305 4.43 0.28 18.73
N LEU A 306 4.52 1.61 18.67
CA LEU A 306 5.79 2.34 18.82
C LEU A 306 6.48 2.01 20.16
N LEU A 307 5.72 1.90 21.26
CA LEU A 307 6.28 1.50 22.55
C LEU A 307 6.91 0.10 22.51
N VAL A 308 6.23 -0.85 21.86
CA VAL A 308 6.75 -2.22 21.67
C VAL A 308 8.01 -2.21 20.81
N VAL A 309 8.04 -1.38 19.77
CA VAL A 309 9.21 -1.20 18.90
C VAL A 309 10.38 -0.55 19.65
N GLY A 310 10.11 0.24 20.68
CA GLY A 310 11.14 0.85 21.54
C GLY A 310 11.20 2.37 21.48
N PHE A 311 10.12 3.01 21.01
CA PHE A 311 10.02 4.47 20.96
C PHE A 311 8.77 4.97 21.67
N ARG A 312 8.87 6.15 22.27
CA ARG A 312 7.76 6.78 22.96
C ARG A 312 7.55 8.21 22.49
N TYR A 313 6.37 8.46 21.96
CA TYR A 313 5.92 9.77 21.50
C TYR A 313 4.94 10.33 22.53
N VAL A 314 5.29 11.44 23.17
CA VAL A 314 4.55 12.03 24.28
C VAL A 314 4.29 13.50 23.98
N GLU A 315 3.10 13.97 24.32
CA GLU A 315 2.73 15.38 24.35
C GLU A 315 2.45 15.76 25.81
N ASP A 316 3.09 16.81 26.26
CA ASP A 316 2.81 17.42 27.54
C ASP A 316 2.50 18.92 27.34
N GLY A 317 2.04 19.61 28.37
CA GLY A 317 1.67 21.01 28.27
C GLY A 317 2.81 21.96 27.85
N ALA A 318 4.03 21.47 27.70
CA ALA A 318 5.22 22.21 27.26
C ALA A 318 5.58 21.94 25.78
N GLY A 319 4.99 20.89 25.15
CA GLY A 319 5.24 20.52 23.78
C GLY A 319 5.20 19.01 23.53
N SER A 320 5.76 18.58 22.40
CA SER A 320 5.89 17.17 22.06
C SER A 320 7.33 16.69 22.27
N ALA A 321 7.48 15.45 22.74
CA ALA A 321 8.77 14.82 22.99
C ALA A 321 8.79 13.40 22.41
N PHE A 322 9.92 13.02 21.83
CA PHE A 322 10.16 11.70 21.28
C PHE A 322 11.37 11.05 21.94
N TYR A 323 11.20 9.85 22.49
CA TYR A 323 12.20 9.15 23.28
C TYR A 323 12.55 7.81 22.66
N ILE A 324 13.81 7.40 22.78
CA ILE A 324 14.25 6.03 22.54
C ILE A 324 14.26 5.33 23.91
N ASP A 325 13.35 4.38 24.10
CA ASP A 325 13.26 3.60 25.33
C ASP A 325 14.09 2.29 25.23
N ARG A 326 14.56 1.94 24.00
CA ARG A 326 15.35 0.73 23.75
C ARG A 326 16.32 0.96 22.58
N TYR A 327 17.57 0.52 22.72
CA TYR A 327 18.66 0.71 21.75
C TYR A 327 19.17 -0.58 21.11
N ASP A 328 18.57 -1.72 21.40
CA ASP A 328 19.03 -3.03 20.98
C ASP A 328 18.29 -3.51 19.70
N PHE A 329 18.21 -2.64 18.70
CA PHE A 329 17.66 -2.99 17.41
C PHE A 329 18.48 -4.08 16.74
N ILE A 330 17.83 -5.17 16.34
CA ILE A 330 18.47 -6.34 15.74
C ILE A 330 17.97 -6.44 14.30
N ALA A 331 18.93 -6.56 13.39
CA ALA A 331 18.66 -6.84 11.98
C ALA A 331 18.38 -8.34 11.76
#